data_f8e94b776d2f04c85e0c9c0fe204ccc0
#
_entry.id   f8e94b776d2f04c85e0c9c0fe204ccc0
#
_cell.length_a   1.000
_cell.length_b   1.000
_cell.length_c   1.000
_cell.angle_alpha   90.00
_cell.angle_beta   90.00
_cell.angle_gamma   90.00
#
_symmetry.space_group_name_H-M   'P 1'
#
loop_
_entity.id
_entity.type
_entity.pdbx_description
1 polymer ?
#
loop_
_entity_poly.entity_id
_entity_poly.type
_entity_poly.pdbx_seq_one_letter_code
_entity_poly.pdbx_strand_id
1 'polypeptide(L)'
;MMYTLADKRFTQKQLVFGQLVWIRDMLCGKKLNSMTANEYTNVIIGNFPRFLAIVLLNEAETQPDKVKSGEDGVTEFEDWINGNIPAEELFTVGMAVMNDFFEFNPGEVAILIDGEIKIPVRELASTG
;
A
#
# COMPACT_ATOMS: atom_id res chain seq x y z
N MET A 1 -13.37 4.17 1.65
CA MET A 1 -12.84 5.19 0.74
C MET A 1 -12.72 4.60 -0.65
N MET A 2 -13.21 5.31 -1.64
CA MET A 2 -13.25 4.79 -3.00
C MET A 2 -12.45 5.67 -3.94
N TYR A 3 -11.72 5.06 -4.85
CA TYR A 3 -10.89 5.78 -5.82
C TYR A 3 -11.23 5.32 -7.23
N THR A 4 -11.04 6.19 -8.20
CA THR A 4 -11.29 5.86 -9.61
C THR A 4 -10.01 6.02 -10.42
N LEU A 5 -9.65 4.97 -11.14
CA LEU A 5 -8.52 4.98 -12.07
C LEU A 5 -9.00 4.36 -13.38
N ALA A 6 -8.87 5.10 -14.48
CA ALA A 6 -9.31 4.65 -15.81
C ALA A 6 -10.74 4.11 -15.78
N ASP A 7 -11.64 4.84 -15.10
CA ASP A 7 -13.05 4.51 -14.95
C ASP A 7 -13.34 3.24 -14.13
N LYS A 8 -12.32 2.64 -13.55
CA LYS A 8 -12.49 1.51 -12.64
C LYS A 8 -12.43 1.98 -11.20
N ARG A 9 -13.18 1.32 -10.34
CA ARG A 9 -13.30 1.68 -8.94
C ARG A 9 -12.44 0.80 -8.08
N PHE A 10 -11.75 1.42 -7.14
CA PHE A 10 -10.83 0.72 -6.23
C PHE A 10 -11.07 1.15 -4.80
N THR A 11 -10.77 0.26 -3.87
CA THR A 11 -10.79 0.58 -2.44
C THR A 11 -9.46 0.13 -1.85
N GLN A 12 -9.09 0.69 -0.70
CA GLN A 12 -7.94 0.16 0.03
C GLN A 12 -8.35 -1.15 0.70
N LYS A 13 -7.55 -2.17 0.50
CA LYS A 13 -7.79 -3.46 1.11
C LYS A 13 -7.10 -3.55 2.46
N GLN A 14 -7.56 -4.44 3.29
CA GLN A 14 -6.86 -4.76 4.51
C GLN A 14 -5.59 -5.53 4.14
N LEU A 15 -4.46 -5.03 4.58
CA LEU A 15 -3.19 -5.62 4.21
C LEU A 15 -2.86 -6.84 5.06
N VAL A 16 -2.26 -7.83 4.42
CA VAL A 16 -1.67 -8.96 5.12
C VAL A 16 -0.18 -8.71 5.30
N PHE A 17 0.43 -9.49 6.18
CA PHE A 17 1.83 -9.34 6.55
C PHE A 17 2.78 -9.21 5.35
N GLY A 18 2.65 -10.08 4.36
CA GLY A 18 3.52 -10.05 3.19
C GLY A 18 3.45 -8.75 2.41
N GLN A 19 2.29 -8.10 2.42
CA GLN A 19 2.11 -6.83 1.71
C GLN A 19 2.82 -5.70 2.44
N LEU A 20 2.87 -5.75 3.77
CA LEU A 20 3.65 -4.79 4.54
C LEU A 20 5.15 -4.96 4.25
N VAL A 21 5.60 -6.19 4.07
CA VAL A 21 6.98 -6.46 3.66
C VAL A 21 7.26 -5.85 2.30
N TRP A 22 6.33 -5.95 1.36
CA TRP A 22 6.51 -5.35 0.03
C TRP A 22 6.59 -3.82 0.10
N ILE A 23 5.78 -3.19 0.96
CA ILE A 23 5.88 -1.74 1.15
C ILE A 23 7.24 -1.38 1.74
N ARG A 24 7.70 -2.14 2.73
CA ARG A 24 9.01 -1.91 3.33
C ARG A 24 10.13 -2.06 2.30
N ASP A 25 10.02 -3.07 1.43
CA ASP A 25 11.01 -3.27 0.38
C ASP A 25 10.99 -2.11 -0.62
N MET A 26 9.81 -1.58 -0.92
CA MET A 26 9.68 -0.41 -1.77
C MET A 26 10.37 0.79 -1.14
N LEU A 27 10.36 0.88 0.19
CA LEU A 27 11.07 1.93 0.93
C LEU A 27 12.56 1.60 1.09
N CYS A 28 13.06 0.61 0.35
CA CYS A 28 14.46 0.17 0.37
C CYS A 28 14.88 -0.36 1.74
N GLY A 29 13.94 -1.00 2.45
CA GLY A 29 14.22 -1.59 3.76
C GLY A 29 14.38 -0.59 4.89
N LYS A 30 14.19 0.70 4.62
CA LYS A 30 14.32 1.72 5.66
C LYS A 30 13.06 1.82 6.49
N LYS A 31 13.23 2.17 7.75
CA LYS A 31 12.09 2.44 8.64
C LYS A 31 11.60 3.85 8.39
N LEU A 32 10.31 4.08 8.47
CA LEU A 32 9.75 5.41 8.31
C LEU A 32 10.30 6.39 9.35
N ASN A 33 10.55 5.95 10.58
CA ASN A 33 11.06 6.84 11.61
C ASN A 33 12.53 7.23 11.42
N SER A 34 13.24 6.56 10.52
CA SER A 34 14.61 6.92 10.18
C SER A 34 14.68 7.78 8.92
N MET A 35 13.52 8.14 8.38
CA MET A 35 13.40 8.96 7.18
C MET A 35 12.71 10.26 7.54
N THR A 36 13.09 11.34 6.86
CA THR A 36 12.35 12.59 6.99
C THR A 36 11.01 12.45 6.26
N ALA A 37 10.07 13.33 6.58
CA ALA A 37 8.78 13.35 5.89
C ALA A 37 8.95 13.50 4.38
N ASN A 38 9.91 14.32 3.95
CA ASN A 38 10.16 14.50 2.53
C ASN A 38 10.73 13.23 1.89
N GLU A 39 11.59 12.52 2.59
CA GLU A 39 12.19 11.31 2.05
C GLU A 39 11.15 10.22 1.79
N TYR A 40 10.33 9.88 2.77
CA TYR A 40 9.36 8.82 2.54
C TYR A 40 8.28 9.24 1.53
N THR A 41 7.88 10.52 1.54
CA THR A 41 6.92 11.03 0.58
C THR A 41 7.49 10.91 -0.83
N ASN A 42 8.74 11.30 -1.04
CA ASN A 42 9.37 11.20 -2.35
C ASN A 42 9.50 9.76 -2.83
N VAL A 43 9.83 8.83 -1.93
CA VAL A 43 9.91 7.42 -2.30
C VAL A 43 8.55 6.90 -2.73
N ILE A 44 7.49 7.20 -1.98
CA ILE A 44 6.16 6.74 -2.31
C ILE A 44 5.66 7.36 -3.61
N ILE A 45 5.86 8.67 -3.79
CA ILE A 45 5.46 9.36 -5.02
C ILE A 45 6.18 8.77 -6.23
N GLY A 46 7.47 8.50 -6.11
CA GLY A 46 8.24 7.91 -7.18
C GLY A 46 7.86 6.47 -7.48
N ASN A 47 7.08 5.84 -6.59
CA ASN A 47 6.66 4.46 -6.74
C ASN A 47 5.15 4.29 -6.64
N PHE A 48 4.37 5.33 -7.02
CA PHE A 48 2.92 5.25 -6.95
C PHE A 48 2.33 4.00 -7.63
N PRO A 49 2.76 3.61 -8.83
CA PRO A 49 2.18 2.41 -9.44
C PRO A 49 2.35 1.19 -8.55
N ARG A 50 3.53 1.00 -7.99
CA ARG A 50 3.80 -0.13 -7.09
C ARG A 50 3.02 0.00 -5.78
N PHE A 51 3.01 1.19 -5.19
CA PHE A 51 2.30 1.43 -3.93
C PHE A 51 0.80 1.16 -4.10
N LEU A 52 0.19 1.71 -5.16
CA LEU A 52 -1.22 1.50 -5.43
C LEU A 52 -1.52 0.03 -5.71
N ALA A 53 -0.62 -0.65 -6.42
CA ALA A 53 -0.80 -2.07 -6.70
C ALA A 53 -0.81 -2.91 -5.43
N ILE A 54 -0.07 -2.50 -4.42
CA ILE A 54 -0.04 -3.21 -3.14
C ILE A 54 -1.31 -2.94 -2.32
N VAL A 55 -1.75 -1.69 -2.25
CA VAL A 55 -2.79 -1.29 -1.30
C VAL A 55 -4.21 -1.29 -1.84
N LEU A 56 -4.40 -1.27 -3.15
CA LEU A 56 -5.74 -1.17 -3.74
C LEU A 56 -6.31 -2.50 -4.20
N LEU A 57 -7.63 -2.58 -4.14
CA LEU A 57 -8.39 -3.72 -4.62
C LEU A 57 -9.45 -3.20 -5.58
N ASN A 58 -9.54 -3.79 -6.77
CA ASN A 58 -10.57 -3.46 -7.73
C ASN A 58 -11.92 -3.94 -7.18
N GLU A 59 -12.88 -3.03 -7.10
CA GLU A 59 -14.20 -3.33 -6.57
C GLU A 59 -14.91 -4.45 -7.34
N ALA A 60 -14.66 -4.54 -8.64
CA ALA A 60 -15.29 -5.54 -9.48
C ALA A 60 -14.66 -6.94 -9.35
N GLU A 61 -13.50 -7.04 -8.71
CA GLU A 61 -12.83 -8.33 -8.54
C GLU A 61 -13.12 -8.90 -7.16
N THR A 62 -13.47 -10.17 -7.14
CA THR A 62 -13.52 -10.87 -5.88
C THR A 62 -12.10 -11.25 -5.54
N GLN A 63 -11.68 -10.70 -4.53
CA GLN A 63 -10.47 -10.63 -4.06
C GLN A 63 -9.51 -11.64 -3.89
N PRO A 64 -9.84 -12.86 -3.64
CA PRO A 64 -8.87 -13.85 -3.23
C PRO A 64 -7.77 -14.11 -4.23
N ASP A 65 -8.05 -13.96 -5.50
CA ASP A 65 -7.09 -14.30 -6.53
C ASP A 65 -5.90 -13.34 -6.58
N LYS A 66 -6.14 -12.06 -6.38
CA LYS A 66 -5.05 -11.08 -6.36
C LYS A 66 -4.16 -11.26 -5.16
N VAL A 67 -4.74 -11.56 -4.02
CA VAL A 67 -3.98 -11.83 -2.82
C VAL A 67 -3.17 -13.11 -2.99
N LYS A 68 -3.77 -14.13 -3.61
CA LYS A 68 -3.11 -15.41 -3.81
C LYS A 68 -1.99 -15.38 -4.83
N SER A 69 -2.07 -14.49 -5.81
CA SER A 69 -1.01 -14.40 -6.81
C SER A 69 0.24 -13.68 -6.25
N GLY A 70 0.14 -13.16 -5.05
CA GLY A 70 1.30 -12.62 -4.35
C GLY A 70 1.96 -11.49 -5.13
N GLU A 71 3.28 -11.53 -5.16
CA GLU A 71 4.07 -10.49 -5.81
C GLU A 71 3.82 -10.40 -7.31
N ASP A 72 3.51 -11.52 -7.96
CA ASP A 72 3.21 -11.53 -9.38
C ASP A 72 1.95 -10.72 -9.68
N GLY A 73 0.92 -10.85 -8.84
CA GLY A 73 -0.29 -10.07 -8.98
C GLY A 73 -0.05 -8.57 -8.79
N VAL A 74 0.83 -8.20 -7.87
CA VAL A 74 1.21 -6.83 -7.66
C VAL A 74 1.92 -6.28 -8.90
N THR A 75 2.87 -7.03 -9.45
CA THR A 75 3.60 -6.62 -10.64
C THR A 75 2.67 -6.44 -11.83
N GLU A 76 1.73 -7.36 -12.00
CA GLU A 76 0.75 -7.28 -13.07
C GLU A 76 -0.13 -6.03 -12.95
N PHE A 77 -0.58 -5.73 -11.75
CA PHE A 77 -1.37 -4.54 -11.48
C PHE A 77 -0.54 -3.27 -11.69
N GLU A 78 0.70 -3.28 -11.23
CA GLU A 78 1.62 -2.16 -11.42
C GLU A 78 1.83 -1.89 -12.92
N ASP A 79 2.03 -2.92 -13.71
CA ASP A 79 2.20 -2.81 -15.16
C ASP A 79 0.95 -2.23 -15.82
N TRP A 80 -0.23 -2.66 -15.37
CA TRP A 80 -1.48 -2.13 -15.86
C TRP A 80 -1.59 -0.63 -15.57
N ILE A 81 -1.23 -0.22 -14.36
CA ILE A 81 -1.25 1.20 -13.98
C ILE A 81 -0.30 1.99 -14.88
N ASN A 82 0.93 1.50 -15.04
CA ASN A 82 1.91 2.19 -15.86
C ASN A 82 1.49 2.32 -17.32
N GLY A 83 0.76 1.36 -17.81
CA GLY A 83 0.32 1.34 -19.22
C GLY A 83 -0.98 2.05 -19.50
N ASN A 84 -1.78 2.33 -18.49
CA ASN A 84 -3.15 2.80 -18.69
C ASN A 84 -3.55 4.09 -17.97
N ILE A 85 -2.78 4.52 -16.99
CA ILE A 85 -3.17 5.67 -16.17
C ILE A 85 -2.31 6.89 -16.55
N PRO A 86 -2.94 7.99 -16.98
CA PRO A 86 -2.18 9.22 -17.25
C PRO A 86 -1.47 9.71 -15.99
N ALA A 87 -0.31 10.32 -16.17
CA ALA A 87 0.52 10.76 -15.05
C ALA A 87 -0.22 11.70 -14.10
N GLU A 88 -1.02 12.61 -14.62
CA GLU A 88 -1.76 13.55 -13.80
C GLU A 88 -2.81 12.86 -12.93
N GLU A 89 -3.54 11.93 -13.52
CA GLU A 89 -4.53 11.13 -12.80
C GLU A 89 -3.85 10.28 -11.74
N LEU A 90 -2.74 9.65 -12.08
CA LEU A 90 -1.98 8.83 -11.17
C LEU A 90 -1.50 9.64 -9.97
N PHE A 91 -0.98 10.83 -10.21
CA PHE A 91 -0.50 11.69 -9.14
C PHE A 91 -1.64 12.09 -8.21
N THR A 92 -2.76 12.52 -8.77
CA THR A 92 -3.92 12.96 -7.99
C THR A 92 -4.47 11.84 -7.12
N VAL A 93 -4.70 10.69 -7.71
CA VAL A 93 -5.23 9.55 -6.97
C VAL A 93 -4.19 8.98 -6.02
N GLY A 94 -2.94 8.92 -6.45
CA GLY A 94 -1.85 8.43 -5.62
C GLY A 94 -1.69 9.25 -4.34
N MET A 95 -1.79 10.57 -4.44
CA MET A 95 -1.71 11.44 -3.26
C MET A 95 -2.88 11.18 -2.31
N ALA A 96 -4.09 11.02 -2.85
CA ALA A 96 -5.25 10.72 -2.02
C ALA A 96 -5.10 9.38 -1.31
N VAL A 97 -4.66 8.35 -2.04
CA VAL A 97 -4.47 7.01 -1.46
C VAL A 97 -3.38 7.05 -0.40
N MET A 98 -2.27 7.72 -0.67
CA MET A 98 -1.16 7.81 0.29
C MET A 98 -1.61 8.49 1.59
N ASN A 99 -2.30 9.63 1.47
CA ASN A 99 -2.76 10.35 2.64
C ASN A 99 -3.77 9.52 3.45
N ASP A 100 -4.69 8.86 2.77
CA ASP A 100 -5.68 8.01 3.43
C ASP A 100 -5.00 6.80 4.08
N PHE A 101 -3.98 6.25 3.45
CA PHE A 101 -3.25 5.12 4.00
C PHE A 101 -2.63 5.49 5.35
N PHE A 102 -1.98 6.63 5.42
CA PHE A 102 -1.36 7.06 6.68
C PHE A 102 -2.39 7.44 7.74
N GLU A 103 -3.54 7.93 7.33
CA GLU A 103 -4.57 8.34 8.28
C GLU A 103 -5.40 7.16 8.81
N PHE A 104 -5.75 6.23 7.94
CA PHE A 104 -6.69 5.16 8.29
C PHE A 104 -6.07 3.79 8.58
N ASN A 105 -4.76 3.68 8.52
CA ASN A 105 -4.06 2.42 8.79
C ASN A 105 -2.99 2.57 9.86
N PRO A 106 -3.37 3.04 11.07
CA PRO A 106 -2.35 3.32 12.10
C PRO A 106 -1.55 2.10 12.54
N GLY A 107 -2.16 0.92 12.52
CA GLY A 107 -1.45 -0.30 12.88
C GLY A 107 -0.36 -0.65 11.89
N GLU A 108 -0.69 -0.58 10.60
CA GLU A 108 0.24 -0.85 9.52
C GLU A 108 1.37 0.19 9.49
N VAL A 109 1.01 1.45 9.68
CA VAL A 109 1.99 2.54 9.73
C VAL A 109 2.94 2.35 10.91
N ALA A 110 2.42 1.93 12.06
CA ALA A 110 3.25 1.68 13.24
C ALA A 110 4.27 0.56 12.96
N ILE A 111 3.86 -0.49 12.27
CA ILE A 111 4.74 -1.58 11.90
C ILE A 111 5.84 -1.07 10.96
N LEU A 112 5.47 -0.25 9.98
CA LEU A 112 6.44 0.32 9.04
C LEU A 112 7.42 1.26 9.75
N ILE A 113 6.94 2.04 10.71
CA ILE A 113 7.78 2.95 11.49
C ILE A 113 8.83 2.18 12.28
N ASP A 114 8.41 1.12 12.99
CA ASP A 114 9.32 0.33 13.79
C ASP A 114 10.26 -0.51 12.94
N GLY A 115 9.86 -0.81 11.72
CA GLY A 115 10.61 -1.70 10.86
C GLY A 115 10.59 -3.15 11.36
N GLU A 116 9.76 -3.43 12.35
CA GLU A 116 9.58 -4.76 12.88
C GLU A 116 8.13 -5.15 12.71
N ILE A 117 7.92 -6.39 12.38
CA ILE A 117 6.57 -6.92 12.31
C ILE A 117 6.37 -7.74 13.56
N LYS A 118 5.60 -7.17 14.48
CA LYS A 118 5.37 -7.77 15.79
C LYS A 118 3.96 -8.31 15.88
N ILE A 119 3.80 -9.31 16.72
CA ILE A 119 2.46 -9.73 17.11
C ILE A 119 1.87 -8.58 17.90
N PRO A 120 0.67 -8.12 17.56
CA PRO A 120 0.05 -7.01 18.25
C PRO A 120 -0.06 -7.25 19.74
N VAL A 121 0.25 -6.25 20.52
CA VAL A 121 0.21 -6.34 21.97
C VAL A 121 -1.18 -6.75 22.48
N ARG A 122 -2.22 -6.31 21.79
CA ARG A 122 -3.58 -6.68 22.17
C ARG A 122 -3.82 -8.19 22.16
N GLU A 123 -3.10 -8.91 21.34
CA GLU A 123 -3.24 -10.36 21.29
C GLU A 123 -2.62 -10.98 22.52
N LEU A 124 -1.51 -10.44 22.98
CA LEU A 124 -0.88 -10.87 24.19
C LEU A 124 -1.76 -10.53 25.38
N ALA A 125 -2.34 -9.34 25.37
CA ALA A 125 -3.23 -8.91 26.44
C ALA A 125 -4.51 -9.73 26.50
N SER A 126 -5.03 -10.11 25.35
CA SER A 126 -6.25 -10.90 25.30
C SER A 126 -6.02 -12.35 25.73
N THR A 127 -4.79 -12.81 25.65
CA THR A 127 -4.45 -14.16 26.08
C THR A 127 -4.02 -14.19 27.54
N GLY A 128 -3.67 -13.06 28.05
CA GLY A 128 -3.18 -12.93 29.41
C GLY A 128 -4.23 -12.68 30.43
#